data_0b66c188500076c0680949de785c5931
#
_entry.id   0b66c188500076c0680949de785c5931
#
_cell.length_a   1.000
_cell.length_b   1.000
_cell.length_c   1.000
_cell.angle_alpha   90.00
_cell.angle_beta   90.00
_cell.angle_gamma   90.00
#
_symmetry.space_group_name_H-M   'P 1'
#
loop_
_entity.id
_entity.type
_entity.pdbx_description
1 polymer ?
#
loop_
_entity_poly.entity_id
_entity_poly.type
_entity_poly.pdbx_seq_one_letter_code
_entity_poly.pdbx_strand_id
1 'polypeptide(L)'
;EDENGTKFIVEIQNQYQDYFLDRALYYLCRMIDEQGLRGSAWNYEIYPVYGIFFLNFKIAPLTKFRTDVILADRETGRMVNGKMRHIYLSLPYFTKKEEECQTDFDRWIYLLKNMDSFKEIPEYAPKSVFGKILEVANVASLSPEERLEYDQALNHYRDYNNTLHTSYRQGKEEGLAEGLAKGEAKI
;
A
#
# COMPACT_ATOMS: atom_id res chain seq x y z
N GLU A 1 6.35 2.06 -15.70
CA GLU A 1 7.61 2.60 -16.21
C GLU A 1 7.36 3.99 -16.77
N ASP A 2 8.28 4.93 -16.50
CA ASP A 2 8.22 6.27 -17.09
C ASP A 2 9.06 6.36 -18.36
N GLU A 3 9.05 7.55 -19.00
CA GLU A 3 9.80 7.81 -20.25
C GLU A 3 11.32 7.67 -20.08
N ASN A 4 11.85 7.71 -18.85
CA ASN A 4 13.27 7.57 -18.53
C ASN A 4 13.64 6.14 -18.11
N GLY A 5 12.73 5.19 -18.24
CA GLY A 5 12.92 3.80 -17.86
C GLY A 5 12.82 3.53 -16.35
N THR A 6 12.45 4.53 -15.52
CA THR A 6 12.21 4.34 -14.09
C THR A 6 11.03 3.40 -13.89
N LYS A 7 11.22 2.36 -13.08
CA LYS A 7 10.18 1.38 -12.78
C LYS A 7 9.49 1.70 -11.47
N PHE A 8 8.17 1.53 -11.45
CA PHE A 8 7.35 1.80 -10.27
C PHE A 8 6.56 0.57 -9.85
N ILE A 9 6.55 0.32 -8.55
CA ILE A 9 5.54 -0.50 -7.88
C ILE A 9 4.62 0.46 -7.16
N VAL A 10 3.31 0.34 -7.39
CA VAL A 10 2.29 1.04 -6.59
C VAL A 10 1.44 -0.01 -5.92
N GLU A 11 1.39 -0.01 -4.60
CA GLU A 11 0.61 -0.94 -3.80
C GLU A 11 -0.26 -0.18 -2.81
N ILE A 12 -1.53 -0.56 -2.72
CA ILE A 12 -2.48 -0.02 -1.75
C ILE A 12 -2.79 -1.14 -0.76
N GLN A 13 -2.46 -0.90 0.51
CA GLN A 13 -2.62 -1.88 1.57
C GLN A 13 -3.62 -1.37 2.61
N ASN A 14 -4.79 -2.01 2.68
CA ASN A 14 -5.88 -1.59 3.57
C ASN A 14 -5.74 -2.11 5.00
N GLN A 15 -5.09 -3.26 5.17
CA GLN A 15 -4.94 -3.91 6.47
C GLN A 15 -3.48 -4.23 6.75
N TYR A 16 -3.11 -4.15 8.03
CA TYR A 16 -1.79 -4.55 8.49
C TYR A 16 -1.56 -6.03 8.20
N GLN A 17 -0.38 -6.35 7.71
CA GLN A 17 0.11 -7.72 7.56
C GLN A 17 1.52 -7.79 8.15
N ASP A 18 1.80 -8.88 8.84
CA ASP A 18 3.15 -9.15 9.32
C ASP A 18 4.14 -9.17 8.14
N TYR A 19 5.36 -8.74 8.42
CA TYR A 19 6.44 -8.70 7.43
C TYR A 19 6.17 -7.81 6.21
N PHE A 20 5.24 -6.84 6.31
CA PHE A 20 4.93 -5.95 5.19
C PHE A 20 6.16 -5.18 4.68
N LEU A 21 7.01 -4.66 5.58
CA LEU A 21 8.23 -3.93 5.19
C LEU A 21 9.23 -4.83 4.49
N ASP A 22 9.36 -6.09 4.90
CA ASP A 22 10.21 -7.08 4.26
C ASP A 22 9.69 -7.44 2.87
N ARG A 23 8.38 -7.57 2.73
CA ARG A 23 7.73 -7.80 1.43
C ARG A 23 7.94 -6.63 0.47
N ALA A 24 7.80 -5.40 0.95
CA ALA A 24 8.06 -4.20 0.16
C ALA A 24 9.51 -4.17 -0.35
N LEU A 25 10.48 -4.50 0.52
CA LEU A 25 11.89 -4.62 0.15
C LEU A 25 12.09 -5.72 -0.88
N TYR A 26 11.53 -6.90 -0.65
CA TYR A 26 11.63 -8.05 -1.55
C TYR A 26 11.14 -7.71 -2.97
N TYR A 27 10.02 -7.00 -3.11
CA TYR A 27 9.47 -6.62 -4.41
C TYR A 27 10.41 -5.67 -5.18
N LEU A 28 11.02 -4.69 -4.51
CA LEU A 28 11.97 -3.80 -5.17
C LEU A 28 13.25 -4.54 -5.58
N CYS A 29 13.77 -5.41 -4.71
CA CYS A 29 14.93 -6.24 -5.03
C CYS A 29 14.65 -7.13 -6.24
N ARG A 30 13.48 -7.73 -6.32
CA ARG A 30 13.07 -8.55 -7.46
C ARG A 30 13.02 -7.75 -8.77
N MET A 31 12.44 -6.53 -8.75
CA MET A 31 12.44 -5.67 -9.94
C MET A 31 13.82 -5.21 -10.36
N ILE A 32 14.77 -5.10 -9.43
CA ILE A 32 16.18 -4.83 -9.76
C ILE A 32 16.79 -6.07 -10.40
N ASP A 33 16.61 -7.24 -9.82
CA ASP A 33 17.14 -8.51 -10.33
C ASP A 33 16.62 -8.84 -11.74
N GLU A 34 15.34 -8.58 -12.01
CA GLU A 34 14.70 -8.76 -13.32
C GLU A 34 15.31 -7.89 -14.44
N GLN A 35 16.12 -6.89 -14.11
CA GLN A 35 16.84 -6.07 -15.10
C GLN A 35 18.18 -6.69 -15.52
N GLY A 36 18.64 -7.71 -14.81
CA GLY A 36 19.88 -8.41 -15.11
C GLY A 36 19.82 -9.10 -16.47
N LEU A 37 20.75 -8.77 -17.35
CA LEU A 37 20.89 -9.42 -18.65
C LEU A 37 21.87 -10.58 -18.57
N ARG A 38 21.59 -11.65 -19.29
CA ARG A 38 22.53 -12.77 -19.41
C ARG A 38 23.64 -12.43 -20.39
N GLY A 39 24.86 -12.84 -20.08
CA GLY A 39 26.01 -12.70 -20.96
C GLY A 39 27.04 -11.67 -20.49
N SER A 40 28.20 -11.65 -21.16
CA SER A 40 29.35 -10.83 -20.78
C SER A 40 29.24 -9.35 -21.17
N ALA A 41 28.21 -8.97 -21.94
CA ALA A 41 28.02 -7.60 -22.40
C ALA A 41 27.29 -6.71 -21.41
N TRP A 42 26.69 -7.26 -20.37
CA TRP A 42 26.01 -6.47 -19.35
C TRP A 42 27.01 -5.87 -18.36
N ASN A 43 26.94 -4.55 -18.22
CA ASN A 43 27.84 -3.75 -17.38
C ASN A 43 27.22 -3.36 -16.02
N TYR A 44 26.18 -4.07 -15.54
CA TYR A 44 25.45 -3.79 -14.30
C TYR A 44 24.67 -2.47 -14.29
N GLU A 45 24.41 -1.88 -15.45
CA GLU A 45 23.54 -0.71 -15.54
C GLU A 45 22.09 -1.12 -15.27
N ILE A 46 21.46 -0.43 -14.31
CA ILE A 46 20.06 -0.64 -13.94
C ILE A 46 19.30 0.69 -13.95
N TYR A 47 18.03 0.64 -14.28
CA TYR A 47 17.11 1.76 -14.13
C TYR A 47 16.65 1.87 -12.67
N PRO A 48 16.29 3.09 -12.19
CA PRO A 48 15.72 3.25 -10.85
C PRO A 48 14.45 2.44 -10.65
N VAL A 49 14.26 1.94 -9.44
CA VAL A 49 13.06 1.21 -9.00
C VAL A 49 12.50 1.90 -7.77
N TYR A 50 11.27 2.40 -7.87
CA TYR A 50 10.59 3.08 -6.78
C TYR A 50 9.34 2.31 -6.36
N GLY A 51 9.22 2.02 -5.08
CA GLY A 51 8.00 1.48 -4.47
C GLY A 51 7.19 2.60 -3.83
N ILE A 52 5.94 2.74 -4.19
CA ILE A 52 4.98 3.68 -3.61
C ILE A 52 3.91 2.86 -2.90
N PHE A 53 3.88 2.95 -1.58
CA PHE A 53 3.02 2.13 -0.73
C PHE A 53 2.03 3.02 0.02
N PHE A 54 0.76 2.92 -0.34
CA PHE A 54 -0.35 3.56 0.37
C PHE A 54 -0.80 2.63 1.49
N LEU A 55 -0.68 3.09 2.73
CA LEU A 55 -1.00 2.30 3.92
C LEU A 55 -2.20 2.90 4.65
N ASN A 56 -3.28 2.15 4.76
CA ASN A 56 -4.46 2.55 5.53
C ASN A 56 -4.37 2.12 7.01
N PHE A 57 -3.16 1.94 7.51
CA PHE A 57 -2.85 1.58 8.90
C PHE A 57 -1.54 2.22 9.35
N LYS A 58 -1.31 2.22 10.67
CA LYS A 58 -0.04 2.64 11.27
C LYS A 58 0.86 1.43 11.47
N ILE A 59 2.13 1.56 11.15
CA ILE A 59 3.15 0.51 11.33
C ILE A 59 4.45 1.14 11.84
N ALA A 60 5.04 0.56 12.90
CA ALA A 60 6.38 0.96 13.33
C ALA A 60 7.42 0.48 12.28
N PRO A 61 8.47 1.27 12.02
CA PRO A 61 8.84 2.53 12.65
C PRO A 61 8.29 3.79 11.97
N LEU A 62 7.28 3.67 11.06
CA LEU A 62 6.73 4.80 10.30
C LEU A 62 5.85 5.66 11.21
N THR A 63 6.26 6.91 11.47
CA THR A 63 5.59 7.80 12.43
C THR A 63 4.99 9.06 11.81
N LYS A 64 5.04 9.19 10.49
CA LYS A 64 4.56 10.37 9.75
C LYS A 64 3.87 9.95 8.45
N PHE A 65 3.13 10.88 7.83
CA PHE A 65 2.38 10.64 6.60
C PHE A 65 3.26 10.11 5.47
N ARG A 66 4.37 10.78 5.17
CA ARG A 66 5.30 10.36 4.12
C ARG A 66 6.65 10.00 4.71
N THR A 67 7.12 8.79 4.42
CA THR A 67 8.47 8.34 4.76
C THR A 67 9.15 7.85 3.49
N ASP A 68 10.29 8.47 3.17
CA ASP A 68 11.15 8.06 2.06
C ASP A 68 12.35 7.29 2.63
N VAL A 69 12.52 6.04 2.19
CA VAL A 69 13.65 5.20 2.54
C VAL A 69 14.58 5.08 1.36
N ILE A 70 15.85 5.36 1.57
CA ILE A 70 16.90 5.40 0.56
C ILE A 70 18.13 4.62 1.01
N LEU A 71 19.00 4.26 0.08
CA LEU A 71 20.32 3.71 0.37
C LEU A 71 21.30 4.84 0.70
N ALA A 72 21.68 4.96 1.95
CA ALA A 72 22.51 6.03 2.45
C ALA A 72 23.64 5.51 3.34
N ASP A 73 24.73 6.26 3.41
CA ASP A 73 25.78 6.06 4.38
C ASP A 73 25.23 6.27 5.79
N ARG A 74 25.48 5.33 6.69
CA ARG A 74 24.89 5.29 8.02
C ARG A 74 25.35 6.45 8.91
N GLU A 75 26.59 6.91 8.73
CA GLU A 75 27.18 7.94 9.61
C GLU A 75 26.81 9.35 9.13
N THR A 76 26.86 9.55 7.82
CA THR A 76 26.66 10.89 7.22
C THR A 76 25.24 11.16 6.75
N GLY A 77 24.41 10.14 6.59
CA GLY A 77 23.08 10.22 5.99
C GLY A 77 23.10 10.54 4.48
N ARG A 78 24.27 10.61 3.85
CA ARG A 78 24.36 10.91 2.42
C ARG A 78 23.91 9.73 1.59
N MET A 79 23.06 10.00 0.61
CA MET A 79 22.61 8.99 -0.35
C MET A 79 23.81 8.45 -1.14
N VAL A 80 24.01 7.14 -1.10
CA VAL A 80 25.10 6.44 -1.82
C VAL A 80 24.61 5.98 -3.20
N ASN A 81 23.38 5.51 -3.28
CA ASN A 81 22.78 5.03 -4.52
C ASN A 81 21.30 5.41 -4.57
N GLY A 82 20.89 6.08 -5.64
CA GLY A 82 19.52 6.55 -5.87
C GLY A 82 18.63 5.60 -6.69
N LYS A 83 19.12 4.40 -7.02
CA LYS A 83 18.41 3.46 -7.89
C LYS A 83 17.27 2.72 -7.18
N MET A 84 17.23 2.71 -5.85
CA MET A 84 16.17 2.09 -5.07
C MET A 84 15.59 3.09 -4.06
N ARG A 85 14.26 3.18 -4.02
CA ARG A 85 13.56 4.06 -3.09
C ARG A 85 12.22 3.47 -2.68
N HIS A 86 11.93 3.45 -1.39
CA HIS A 86 10.60 3.16 -0.87
C HIS A 86 9.94 4.46 -0.43
N ILE A 87 8.72 4.67 -0.84
CA ILE A 87 7.90 5.82 -0.49
C ILE A 87 6.65 5.29 0.21
N TYR A 88 6.63 5.40 1.53
CA TYR A 88 5.47 5.01 2.32
C TYR A 88 4.58 6.22 2.57
N LEU A 89 3.30 6.09 2.25
CA LEU A 89 2.25 7.07 2.44
C LEU A 89 1.23 6.52 3.44
N SER A 90 1.45 6.81 4.72
CA SER A 90 0.60 6.31 5.82
C SER A 90 -0.62 7.22 5.99
N LEU A 91 -1.73 6.85 5.35
CA LEU A 91 -2.98 7.64 5.29
C LEU A 91 -3.56 8.02 6.67
N PRO A 92 -3.44 7.21 7.76
CA PRO A 92 -3.89 7.64 9.07
C PRO A 92 -3.18 8.87 9.64
N TYR A 93 -1.98 9.21 9.14
CA TYR A 93 -1.26 10.43 9.51
C TYR A 93 -1.56 11.62 8.59
N PHE A 94 -2.32 11.45 7.52
CA PHE A 94 -2.81 12.55 6.71
C PHE A 94 -4.09 13.10 7.32
N THR A 95 -3.97 14.22 8.03
CA THR A 95 -5.08 14.83 8.81
C THR A 95 -5.62 16.12 8.21
N LYS A 96 -5.06 16.55 7.07
CA LYS A 96 -5.52 17.76 6.37
C LYS A 96 -6.99 17.62 5.96
N LYS A 97 -7.74 18.69 6.20
CA LYS A 97 -9.08 18.87 5.62
C LYS A 97 -8.96 19.37 4.18
N GLU A 98 -10.07 19.36 3.45
CA GLU A 98 -10.11 19.75 2.04
C GLU A 98 -9.58 21.17 1.82
N GLU A 99 -10.01 22.13 2.64
CA GLU A 99 -9.58 23.53 2.60
C GLU A 99 -8.09 23.74 2.93
N GLU A 100 -7.46 22.78 3.58
CA GLU A 100 -6.01 22.80 3.92
C GLU A 100 -5.13 22.17 2.82
N CYS A 101 -5.75 21.54 1.82
CA CYS A 101 -5.05 20.90 0.70
C CYS A 101 -4.64 21.94 -0.36
N GLN A 102 -3.47 22.54 -0.20
CA GLN A 102 -2.99 23.62 -1.08
C GLN A 102 -2.25 23.10 -2.31
N THR A 103 -1.65 21.90 -2.26
CA THR A 103 -0.92 21.31 -3.38
C THR A 103 -1.79 20.25 -4.09
N ASP A 104 -1.49 20.00 -5.37
CA ASP A 104 -2.15 18.93 -6.11
C ASP A 104 -1.92 17.56 -5.45
N PHE A 105 -0.73 17.35 -4.87
CA PHE A 105 -0.44 16.14 -4.11
C PHE A 105 -1.34 15.99 -2.89
N ASP A 106 -1.54 17.05 -2.09
CA ASP A 106 -2.45 17.01 -0.93
C ASP A 106 -3.88 16.69 -1.38
N ARG A 107 -4.35 17.35 -2.45
CA ARG A 107 -5.70 17.12 -3.03
C ARG A 107 -5.88 15.69 -3.49
N TRP A 108 -4.85 15.13 -4.15
CA TRP A 108 -4.84 13.72 -4.55
C TRP A 108 -4.97 12.78 -3.35
N ILE A 109 -4.17 12.99 -2.32
CA ILE A 109 -4.22 12.15 -1.11
C ILE A 109 -5.55 12.27 -0.40
N TYR A 110 -6.09 13.51 -0.32
CA TYR A 110 -7.39 13.76 0.28
C TYR A 110 -8.50 13.01 -0.46
N LEU A 111 -8.50 13.06 -1.79
CA LEU A 111 -9.46 12.35 -2.62
C LEU A 111 -9.35 10.84 -2.46
N LEU A 112 -8.15 10.27 -2.55
CA LEU A 112 -7.93 8.82 -2.37
C LEU A 112 -8.39 8.35 -0.98
N LYS A 113 -8.14 9.16 0.06
CA LYS A 113 -8.52 8.81 1.43
C LYS A 113 -10.03 8.85 1.67
N ASN A 114 -10.73 9.74 0.99
CA ASN A 114 -12.16 10.02 1.22
C ASN A 114 -13.04 9.63 0.03
N MET A 115 -12.56 8.79 -0.87
CA MET A 115 -13.24 8.44 -2.13
C MET A 115 -14.67 7.95 -1.91
N ASP A 116 -14.90 7.17 -0.86
CA ASP A 116 -16.22 6.62 -0.52
C ASP A 116 -17.25 7.70 -0.10
N SER A 117 -16.78 8.89 0.26
CA SER A 117 -17.63 9.99 0.72
C SER A 117 -18.06 10.93 -0.41
N PHE A 118 -17.40 10.90 -1.56
CA PHE A 118 -17.72 11.78 -2.67
C PHE A 118 -18.87 11.24 -3.52
N LYS A 119 -19.93 12.05 -3.67
CA LYS A 119 -21.04 11.79 -4.60
C LYS A 119 -20.73 12.27 -6.02
N GLU A 120 -19.91 13.32 -6.13
CA GLU A 120 -19.47 13.94 -7.38
C GLU A 120 -17.99 14.28 -7.30
N ILE A 121 -17.33 14.36 -8.46
CA ILE A 121 -15.92 14.75 -8.53
C ILE A 121 -15.77 16.21 -8.12
N PRO A 122 -14.89 16.56 -7.16
CA PRO A 122 -14.60 17.96 -6.86
C PRO A 122 -14.08 18.71 -8.09
N GLU A 123 -14.47 19.99 -8.23
CA GLU A 123 -14.12 20.82 -9.40
C GLU A 123 -12.62 20.98 -9.63
N TYR A 124 -11.82 20.92 -8.55
CA TYR A 124 -10.36 21.03 -8.61
C TYR A 124 -9.67 19.74 -9.11
N ALA A 125 -10.41 18.65 -9.20
CA ALA A 125 -9.84 17.38 -9.67
C ALA A 125 -9.71 17.39 -11.19
N PRO A 126 -8.54 17.03 -11.76
CA PRO A 126 -8.38 16.92 -13.20
C PRO A 126 -9.38 15.92 -13.78
N LYS A 127 -10.41 16.42 -14.48
CA LYS A 127 -11.50 15.60 -15.03
C LYS A 127 -11.00 14.41 -15.88
N SER A 128 -9.87 14.57 -16.55
CA SER A 128 -9.27 13.52 -17.39
C SER A 128 -8.74 12.32 -16.61
N VAL A 129 -8.22 12.54 -15.40
CA VAL A 129 -7.64 11.47 -14.57
C VAL A 129 -8.69 10.93 -13.62
N PHE A 130 -9.45 11.82 -12.96
CA PHE A 130 -10.52 11.41 -12.05
C PHE A 130 -11.70 10.79 -12.78
N GLY A 131 -12.03 11.27 -13.98
CA GLY A 131 -13.03 10.64 -14.84
C GLY A 131 -12.70 9.15 -15.06
N LYS A 132 -11.46 8.84 -15.38
CA LYS A 132 -10.99 7.45 -15.54
C LYS A 132 -11.03 6.65 -14.23
N ILE A 133 -10.63 7.25 -13.10
CA ILE A 133 -10.69 6.57 -11.80
C ILE A 133 -12.13 6.28 -11.41
N LEU A 134 -13.05 7.23 -11.58
CA LEU A 134 -14.47 7.02 -11.31
C LEU A 134 -15.12 6.05 -12.29
N GLU A 135 -14.72 6.08 -13.54
CA GLU A 135 -15.17 5.11 -14.54
C GLU A 135 -14.74 3.69 -14.15
N VAL A 136 -13.48 3.51 -13.74
CA VAL A 136 -12.94 2.24 -13.24
C VAL A 136 -13.53 1.86 -11.88
N ALA A 137 -13.74 2.83 -10.98
CA ALA A 137 -14.34 2.61 -9.67
C ALA A 137 -15.87 2.43 -9.70
N ASN A 138 -16.52 2.83 -10.79
CA ASN A 138 -17.96 2.70 -10.93
C ASN A 138 -18.37 1.27 -11.31
N VAL A 139 -18.69 0.48 -10.30
CA VAL A 139 -19.18 -0.91 -10.46
C VAL A 139 -20.38 -1.02 -11.39
N ALA A 140 -21.16 0.08 -11.57
CA ALA A 140 -22.30 0.11 -12.46
C ALA A 140 -21.91 0.20 -13.96
N SER A 141 -20.66 0.58 -14.27
CA SER A 141 -20.13 0.65 -15.65
C SER A 141 -19.43 -0.63 -16.11
N LEU A 142 -19.28 -1.60 -15.23
CA LEU A 142 -18.66 -2.90 -15.56
C LEU A 142 -19.52 -3.71 -16.52
N SER A 143 -18.88 -4.36 -17.49
CA SER A 143 -19.54 -5.39 -18.31
C SER A 143 -20.02 -6.55 -17.43
N PRO A 144 -20.91 -7.42 -17.92
CA PRO A 144 -21.37 -8.58 -17.16
C PRO A 144 -20.22 -9.51 -16.73
N GLU A 145 -19.19 -9.66 -17.53
CA GLU A 145 -18.00 -10.47 -17.24
C GLU A 145 -17.16 -9.81 -16.15
N GLU A 146 -16.83 -8.53 -16.30
CA GLU A 146 -16.08 -7.76 -15.30
C GLU A 146 -16.82 -7.67 -13.96
N ARG A 147 -18.14 -7.55 -14.02
CA ARG A 147 -19.00 -7.58 -12.84
C ARG A 147 -18.92 -8.91 -12.11
N LEU A 148 -18.92 -10.01 -12.84
CA LEU A 148 -18.78 -11.34 -12.26
C LEU A 148 -17.42 -11.52 -11.59
N GLU A 149 -16.33 -11.09 -12.24
CA GLU A 149 -14.99 -11.12 -11.66
C GLU A 149 -14.87 -10.27 -10.40
N TYR A 150 -15.44 -9.06 -10.44
CA TYR A 150 -15.50 -8.18 -9.27
C TYR A 150 -16.26 -8.84 -8.11
N ASP A 151 -17.44 -9.40 -8.35
CA ASP A 151 -18.27 -10.03 -7.32
C ASP A 151 -17.58 -11.28 -6.75
N GLN A 152 -16.87 -12.06 -7.56
CA GLN A 152 -16.06 -13.18 -7.10
C GLN A 152 -14.90 -12.71 -6.22
N ALA A 153 -14.12 -11.69 -6.64
CA ALA A 153 -13.05 -11.14 -5.86
C ALA A 153 -13.55 -10.56 -4.53
N LEU A 154 -14.69 -9.88 -4.54
CA LEU A 154 -15.33 -9.34 -3.34
C LEU A 154 -15.78 -10.44 -2.38
N ASN A 155 -16.34 -11.53 -2.89
CA ASN A 155 -16.75 -12.68 -2.09
C ASN A 155 -15.53 -13.38 -1.47
N HIS A 156 -14.47 -13.63 -2.25
CA HIS A 156 -13.21 -14.15 -1.71
C HIS A 156 -12.62 -13.27 -0.61
N TYR A 157 -12.66 -11.95 -0.78
CA TYR A 157 -12.20 -11.02 0.25
C TYR A 157 -13.05 -11.08 1.51
N ARG A 158 -14.38 -11.16 1.38
CA ARG A 158 -15.31 -11.31 2.51
C ARG A 158 -15.11 -12.63 3.25
N ASP A 159 -14.97 -13.72 2.53
CA ASP A 159 -14.75 -15.05 3.09
C ASP A 159 -13.42 -15.12 3.83
N TYR A 160 -12.36 -14.55 3.24
CA TYR A 160 -11.07 -14.44 3.89
C TYR A 160 -11.14 -13.65 5.21
N ASN A 161 -11.78 -12.47 5.20
CA ASN A 161 -11.95 -11.67 6.40
C ASN A 161 -12.80 -12.36 7.46
N ASN A 162 -13.87 -13.05 7.06
CA ASN A 162 -14.71 -13.82 7.98
C ASN A 162 -13.91 -14.96 8.62
N THR A 163 -13.08 -15.65 7.85
CA THR A 163 -12.20 -16.72 8.34
C THR A 163 -11.19 -16.19 9.35
N LEU A 164 -10.52 -15.07 9.02
CA LEU A 164 -9.58 -14.42 9.94
C LEU A 164 -10.26 -13.97 11.23
N HIS A 165 -11.42 -13.35 11.15
CA HIS A 165 -12.16 -12.89 12.31
C HIS A 165 -12.60 -14.07 13.20
N THR A 166 -13.03 -15.17 12.58
CA THR A 166 -13.41 -16.38 13.28
C THR A 166 -12.20 -17.00 14.00
N SER A 167 -11.08 -17.15 13.30
CA SER A 167 -9.84 -17.70 13.87
C SER A 167 -9.31 -16.83 15.03
N TYR A 168 -9.35 -15.50 14.87
CA TYR A 168 -8.96 -14.57 15.93
C TYR A 168 -9.86 -14.72 17.18
N ARG A 169 -11.18 -14.80 16.98
CA ARG A 169 -12.14 -14.99 18.08
C ARG A 169 -11.91 -16.31 18.80
N GLN A 170 -11.76 -17.41 18.05
CA GLN A 170 -11.47 -18.73 18.61
C GLN A 170 -10.16 -18.74 19.40
N GLY A 171 -9.07 -18.24 18.83
CA GLY A 171 -7.78 -18.16 19.52
C GLY A 171 -7.82 -17.30 20.78
N LYS A 172 -8.63 -16.21 20.78
CA LYS A 172 -8.84 -15.39 21.97
C LYS A 172 -9.63 -16.13 23.05
N GLU A 173 -10.68 -16.87 22.68
CA GLU A 173 -11.50 -17.67 23.60
C GLU A 173 -10.67 -18.82 24.21
N GLU A 174 -9.90 -19.53 23.39
CA GLU A 174 -8.98 -20.59 23.83
C GLU A 174 -7.90 -20.05 24.78
N GLY A 175 -7.25 -18.94 24.40
CA GLY A 175 -6.22 -18.30 25.24
C GLY A 175 -6.77 -17.79 26.57
N LEU A 176 -8.01 -17.30 26.60
CA LEU A 176 -8.68 -16.91 27.84
C LEU A 176 -8.98 -18.11 28.72
N ALA A 177 -9.51 -19.20 28.15
CA ALA A 177 -9.82 -20.44 28.86
C ALA A 177 -8.55 -21.07 29.45
N GLU A 178 -7.47 -21.16 28.68
CA GLU A 178 -6.18 -21.62 29.17
C GLU A 178 -5.60 -20.74 30.30
N GLY A 179 -5.73 -19.44 30.16
CA GLY A 179 -5.26 -18.47 31.16
C GLY A 179 -6.00 -18.63 32.48
N LEU A 180 -7.32 -18.83 32.46
CA LEU A 180 -8.15 -19.08 33.63
C LEU A 180 -7.76 -20.39 34.29
N ALA A 181 -7.67 -21.49 33.52
CA ALA A 181 -7.30 -22.81 34.05
C ALA A 181 -5.90 -22.81 34.71
N LYS A 182 -4.92 -22.11 34.12
CA LYS A 182 -3.58 -21.93 34.69
C LYS A 182 -3.57 -21.04 35.95
N GLY A 183 -4.49 -20.07 36.01
CA GLY A 183 -4.67 -19.22 37.20
C GLY A 183 -5.25 -19.96 38.38
N GLU A 184 -6.29 -20.79 38.17
CA GLU A 184 -6.92 -21.60 39.19
C GLU A 184 -6.00 -22.70 39.74
N ALA A 185 -5.13 -23.28 38.93
CA ALA A 185 -4.15 -24.27 39.33
C ALA A 185 -3.01 -23.76 40.21
N LYS A 186 -2.91 -22.45 40.44
CA LYS A 186 -1.87 -21.82 41.29
C LYS A 186 -2.36 -21.34 42.64
N ILE A 187 -3.62 -21.58 42.97
CA ILE A 187 -4.22 -21.32 44.28
C ILE A 187 -4.32 -22.65 45.06
#